data_55843f03cce378d2275b71b3ab45a6d6
#
_entry.id   55843f03cce378d2275b71b3ab45a6d6
#
_cell.length_a   1.000
_cell.length_b   1.000
_cell.length_c   1.000
_cell.angle_alpha   90.00
_cell.angle_beta   90.00
_cell.angle_gamma   90.00
#
_symmetry.space_group_name_H-M   'P 1'
#
loop_
_entity.id
_entity.type
_entity.pdbx_description
1 polymer ?
#
loop_
_entity_poly.entity_id
_entity_poly.type
_entity_poly.pdbx_seq_one_letter_code
_entity_poly.pdbx_strand_id
1 'polypeptide(L)'
;MKNKFILPLVVLGSSVFGQFTVSGQLENYANKSVLVKIYENSDLKLIKNTKTDAQGNFSANVPKEYNGFVRIDLPTGENLSLLTDNKNLKFKTVAGQDIMNRLEIIEGNTQKEYNKIIAMQPLNEVQNQVFPYLMQMYKPTDEFYQAMIKEQNRINVLNKDAKYSGLVEYIKTLNDLKQAAQSGKDTQAVDKIVTHFVNDDDRLEQSGLFNDLVFAYVNTKLSTGQGDNVEEKLIAATDEILAKTDITTPRGQNILSTLLNIVPKDQYAGFHKKYVDKVNGLTCKITDQLKKRVGQATSMQIGSQVPNITFDKPINGKKSLYDIKANQKLIVFWASWCPACQQEIPYIKEFYKDFKAKGGEIVAISLDFDETAFKDATKDLPWYNYTDLLRWDSPIAEQFSVSSTPTLFLVDKDNKIIKEVHHISELEAAKK
;
A
#
# COMPACT_ATOMS: atom_id res chain seq x y z
N MET A 1 17.63 -1.85 67.02
CA MET A 1 17.26 -0.78 66.08
C MET A 1 17.65 -1.24 64.67
N LYS A 2 16.66 -1.63 63.85
CA LYS A 2 16.87 -2.09 62.48
C LYS A 2 16.51 -0.94 61.52
N ASN A 3 17.49 -0.31 60.93
CA ASN A 3 17.30 0.70 59.89
C ASN A 3 16.85 0.01 58.60
N LYS A 4 15.62 0.29 58.17
CA LYS A 4 15.14 -0.04 56.85
C LYS A 4 15.55 1.08 55.90
N PHE A 5 16.48 0.79 54.98
CA PHE A 5 16.75 1.62 53.82
C PHE A 5 15.60 1.47 52.83
N ILE A 6 14.85 2.54 52.65
CA ILE A 6 13.87 2.65 51.54
C ILE A 6 14.66 3.22 50.36
N LEU A 7 14.85 2.38 49.33
CA LEU A 7 15.36 2.82 48.02
C LEU A 7 14.22 3.56 47.29
N PRO A 8 14.44 4.78 46.80
CA PRO A 8 13.45 5.42 45.97
C PRO A 8 13.41 4.74 44.61
N LEU A 9 12.22 4.27 44.25
CA LEU A 9 11.90 3.76 42.93
C LEU A 9 11.99 4.95 41.96
N VAL A 10 13.08 5.07 41.23
CA VAL A 10 13.18 6.01 40.10
C VAL A 10 12.30 5.45 38.99
N VAL A 11 11.10 5.98 38.91
CA VAL A 11 10.25 5.83 37.71
C VAL A 11 10.94 6.62 36.60
N LEU A 12 11.71 5.94 35.76
CA LEU A 12 12.12 6.48 34.46
C LEU A 12 10.86 6.81 33.69
N GLY A 13 10.47 8.07 33.76
CA GLY A 13 9.45 8.62 32.89
C GLY A 13 9.90 8.48 31.43
N SER A 14 9.40 7.49 30.73
CA SER A 14 9.41 7.50 29.27
C SER A 14 8.76 8.83 28.87
N SER A 15 9.50 9.69 28.19
CA SER A 15 8.99 10.90 27.56
C SER A 15 7.80 10.48 26.68
N VAL A 16 6.61 10.71 27.20
CA VAL A 16 5.37 10.59 26.43
C VAL A 16 5.41 11.74 25.44
N PHE A 17 6.01 11.51 24.29
CA PHE A 17 5.75 12.37 23.14
C PHE A 17 4.24 12.39 22.98
N GLY A 18 3.66 13.61 22.96
CA GLY A 18 2.23 13.76 22.85
C GLY A 18 1.72 12.90 21.69
N GLN A 19 0.73 12.07 21.95
CA GLN A 19 0.09 11.19 20.99
C GLN A 19 -1.39 11.50 21.05
N PHE A 20 -2.10 11.27 19.96
CA PHE A 20 -3.54 11.22 19.95
C PHE A 20 -4.00 9.79 19.62
N THR A 21 -5.26 9.51 19.86
CA THR A 21 -5.79 8.15 19.77
C THR A 21 -6.80 8.04 18.63
N VAL A 22 -6.64 7.02 17.81
CA VAL A 22 -7.68 6.52 16.92
C VAL A 22 -8.28 5.26 17.52
N SER A 23 -9.58 5.28 17.78
CA SER A 23 -10.31 4.17 18.40
C SER A 23 -11.57 3.85 17.59
N GLY A 24 -11.87 2.55 17.46
CA GLY A 24 -13.02 2.08 16.71
C GLY A 24 -13.74 0.96 17.41
N GLN A 25 -15.05 0.86 17.14
CA GLN A 25 -15.87 -0.31 17.43
C GLN A 25 -16.32 -0.93 16.10
N LEU A 26 -15.90 -2.17 15.87
CA LEU A 26 -16.27 -2.97 14.70
C LEU A 26 -17.29 -4.01 15.12
N GLU A 27 -18.58 -3.76 14.88
CA GLU A 27 -19.64 -4.72 15.17
C GLU A 27 -19.43 -6.01 14.36
N ASN A 28 -19.74 -7.16 14.95
CA ASN A 28 -19.53 -8.51 14.38
C ASN A 28 -18.05 -8.87 14.14
N TYR A 29 -17.12 -8.21 14.84
CA TYR A 29 -15.69 -8.37 14.64
C TYR A 29 -14.94 -8.55 15.97
N ALA A 30 -15.45 -9.40 16.86
CA ALA A 30 -14.86 -9.68 18.17
C ALA A 30 -13.61 -10.58 18.06
N ASN A 31 -12.57 -10.26 18.82
CA ASN A 31 -11.31 -11.04 18.95
C ASN A 31 -10.56 -11.27 17.62
N LYS A 32 -10.77 -10.42 16.64
CA LYS A 32 -10.12 -10.50 15.33
C LYS A 32 -9.03 -9.45 15.15
N SER A 33 -8.05 -9.76 14.31
CA SER A 33 -6.91 -8.88 14.05
C SER A 33 -7.32 -7.61 13.30
N VAL A 34 -6.64 -6.51 13.64
CA VAL A 34 -6.77 -5.19 12.98
C VAL A 34 -5.38 -4.61 12.80
N LEU A 35 -5.06 -4.17 11.59
CA LEU A 35 -3.84 -3.44 11.28
C LEU A 35 -4.16 -1.96 11.14
N VAL A 36 -3.47 -1.12 11.92
CA VAL A 36 -3.62 0.35 11.85
C VAL A 36 -2.36 0.93 11.25
N LYS A 37 -2.52 1.72 10.20
CA LYS A 37 -1.44 2.28 9.38
C LYS A 37 -1.61 3.78 9.21
N ILE A 38 -0.49 4.46 8.99
CA ILE A 38 -0.44 5.89 8.59
C ILE A 38 0.42 6.03 7.35
N TYR A 39 0.28 7.15 6.65
CA TYR A 39 1.21 7.50 5.58
C TYR A 39 2.44 8.18 6.18
N GLU A 40 3.62 7.62 5.92
CA GLU A 40 4.92 8.20 6.25
C GLU A 40 5.78 8.18 4.99
N ASN A 41 6.28 9.34 4.58
CA ASN A 41 7.02 9.49 3.31
C ASN A 41 6.25 8.90 2.09
N SER A 42 4.93 9.10 2.06
CA SER A 42 3.99 8.61 1.03
C SER A 42 3.70 7.10 1.02
N ASP A 43 4.38 6.29 1.80
CA ASP A 43 4.09 4.86 1.95
C ASP A 43 3.25 4.59 3.21
N LEU A 44 2.49 3.50 3.19
CA LEU A 44 1.74 3.03 4.35
C LEU A 44 2.70 2.36 5.34
N LYS A 45 2.74 2.89 6.56
CA LYS A 45 3.51 2.37 7.67
C LYS A 45 2.58 1.77 8.72
N LEU A 46 2.82 0.51 9.09
CA LEU A 46 2.13 -0.15 10.19
C LEU A 46 2.55 0.49 11.53
N ILE A 47 1.58 1.04 12.27
CA ILE A 47 1.80 1.60 13.62
C ILE A 47 1.24 0.72 14.72
N LYS A 48 0.26 -0.15 14.39
CA LYS A 48 -0.33 -1.07 15.37
C LYS A 48 -0.87 -2.31 14.68
N ASN A 49 -0.44 -3.48 15.17
CA ASN A 49 -1.12 -4.75 14.95
C ASN A 49 -1.79 -5.13 16.29
N THR A 50 -3.09 -5.29 16.30
CA THR A 50 -3.87 -5.58 17.51
C THR A 50 -5.08 -6.45 17.20
N LYS A 51 -5.74 -6.96 18.26
CA LYS A 51 -7.04 -7.63 18.14
C LYS A 51 -8.11 -6.76 18.78
N THR A 52 -9.31 -6.84 18.24
CA THR A 52 -10.50 -6.28 18.89
C THR A 52 -10.81 -7.06 20.17
N ASP A 53 -11.46 -6.41 21.12
CA ASP A 53 -12.01 -7.07 22.31
C ASP A 53 -13.31 -7.85 21.98
N ALA A 54 -13.96 -8.40 23.02
CA ALA A 54 -15.22 -9.15 22.90
C ALA A 54 -16.39 -8.30 22.36
N GLN A 55 -16.30 -6.97 22.43
CA GLN A 55 -17.28 -6.01 21.92
C GLN A 55 -16.88 -5.42 20.56
N GLY A 56 -15.76 -5.86 20.00
CA GLY A 56 -15.23 -5.34 18.73
C GLY A 56 -14.46 -4.03 18.86
N ASN A 57 -14.07 -3.60 20.06
CA ASN A 57 -13.33 -2.37 20.26
C ASN A 57 -11.82 -2.58 20.04
N PHE A 58 -11.17 -1.55 19.49
CA PHE A 58 -9.72 -1.45 19.41
C PHE A 58 -9.28 0.02 19.54
N SER A 59 -7.99 0.23 19.74
CA SER A 59 -7.40 1.55 19.88
C SER A 59 -5.95 1.52 19.44
N ALA A 60 -5.50 2.60 18.78
CA ALA A 60 -4.12 2.81 18.37
C ALA A 60 -3.69 4.25 18.67
N ASN A 61 -2.47 4.41 19.16
CA ASN A 61 -1.84 5.70 19.32
C ASN A 61 -1.20 6.14 18.00
N VAL A 62 -1.47 7.36 17.58
CA VAL A 62 -0.92 7.99 16.38
C VAL A 62 0.07 9.07 16.82
N PRO A 63 1.22 9.24 16.13
CA PRO A 63 2.18 10.28 16.47
C PRO A 63 1.52 11.67 16.52
N LYS A 64 1.94 12.50 17.48
CA LYS A 64 1.56 13.91 17.53
C LYS A 64 2.03 14.59 16.24
N GLU A 65 1.28 15.58 15.78
CA GLU A 65 1.56 16.35 14.56
C GLU A 65 1.24 15.62 13.25
N TYR A 66 0.72 14.38 13.31
CA TYR A 66 0.23 13.69 12.12
C TYR A 66 -1.07 14.32 11.62
N ASN A 67 -1.09 14.74 10.35
CA ASN A 67 -2.24 15.37 9.67
C ASN A 67 -2.49 14.66 8.34
N GLY A 68 -3.27 13.59 8.35
CA GLY A 68 -3.48 12.77 7.17
C GLY A 68 -4.43 11.61 7.41
N PHE A 69 -4.42 10.65 6.50
CA PHE A 69 -5.26 9.47 6.62
C PHE A 69 -4.66 8.40 7.51
N VAL A 70 -5.45 7.92 8.46
CA VAL A 70 -5.21 6.68 9.18
C VAL A 70 -5.98 5.57 8.48
N ARG A 71 -5.29 4.54 8.05
CA ARG A 71 -5.87 3.37 7.40
C ARG A 71 -5.97 2.20 8.37
N ILE A 72 -7.11 1.55 8.36
CA ILE A 72 -7.44 0.39 9.18
C ILE A 72 -7.75 -0.76 8.24
N ASP A 73 -6.90 -1.78 8.22
CA ASP A 73 -7.07 -2.96 7.38
C ASP A 73 -7.61 -4.13 8.20
N LEU A 74 -8.59 -4.83 7.64
CA LEU A 74 -9.19 -6.04 8.20
C LEU A 74 -8.74 -7.29 7.44
N PRO A 75 -8.70 -8.47 8.08
CA PRO A 75 -8.37 -9.77 7.46
C PRO A 75 -9.20 -10.09 6.23
N THR A 76 -10.45 -9.68 6.24
CA THR A 76 -11.42 -9.87 5.17
C THR A 76 -11.09 -9.10 3.88
N GLY A 77 -10.05 -8.27 3.90
CA GLY A 77 -9.63 -7.44 2.77
C GLY A 77 -10.22 -6.04 2.76
N GLU A 78 -11.18 -5.78 3.61
CA GLU A 78 -11.79 -4.45 3.76
C GLU A 78 -10.84 -3.50 4.45
N ASN A 79 -10.96 -2.24 4.13
CA ASN A 79 -10.21 -1.18 4.80
C ASN A 79 -11.06 0.08 5.00
N LEU A 80 -10.68 0.84 6.01
CA LEU A 80 -11.20 2.17 6.31
C LEU A 80 -10.03 3.16 6.20
N SER A 81 -10.24 4.25 5.50
CA SER A 81 -9.32 5.39 5.49
C SER A 81 -10.01 6.59 6.11
N LEU A 82 -9.51 7.03 7.26
CA LEU A 82 -10.11 8.06 8.09
C LEU A 82 -9.17 9.24 8.24
N LEU A 83 -9.67 10.45 7.94
CA LEU A 83 -8.89 11.68 8.00
C LEU A 83 -8.81 12.22 9.43
N THR A 84 -7.60 12.54 9.87
CA THR A 84 -7.36 13.13 11.20
C THR A 84 -6.40 14.32 11.13
N ASP A 85 -6.61 15.31 12.01
CA ASP A 85 -5.87 16.55 12.11
C ASP A 85 -5.19 16.69 13.48
N ASN A 86 -4.38 15.70 13.86
CA ASN A 86 -3.68 15.69 15.15
C ASN A 86 -4.64 15.70 16.37
N LYS A 87 -5.85 15.13 16.22
CA LYS A 87 -6.85 15.03 17.28
C LYS A 87 -7.41 13.63 17.38
N ASN A 88 -7.93 13.31 18.54
CA ASN A 88 -8.61 12.02 18.76
C ASN A 88 -9.70 11.79 17.72
N LEU A 89 -9.75 10.56 17.26
CA LEU A 89 -10.78 10.08 16.36
C LEU A 89 -11.45 8.85 16.97
N LYS A 90 -12.76 8.88 17.08
CA LYS A 90 -13.55 7.74 17.55
C LYS A 90 -14.69 7.47 16.59
N PHE A 91 -14.84 6.21 16.21
CA PHE A 91 -15.86 5.79 15.27
C PHE A 91 -16.47 4.44 15.64
N LYS A 92 -17.58 4.13 14.98
CA LYS A 92 -18.28 2.85 15.04
C LYS A 92 -18.70 2.47 13.62
N THR A 93 -18.60 1.19 13.29
CA THR A 93 -19.09 0.64 12.03
C THR A 93 -19.36 -0.87 12.17
N VAL A 94 -19.95 -1.46 11.14
CA VAL A 94 -20.20 -2.91 11.06
C VAL A 94 -19.18 -3.49 10.08
N ALA A 95 -18.38 -4.46 10.52
CA ALA A 95 -17.45 -5.17 9.64
C ALA A 95 -18.23 -5.96 8.58
N GLY A 96 -17.72 -6.00 7.36
CA GLY A 96 -18.36 -6.66 6.22
C GLY A 96 -18.49 -5.72 5.01
N GLN A 97 -19.08 -6.20 3.93
CA GLN A 97 -19.30 -5.39 2.74
C GLN A 97 -19.96 -4.05 3.12
N ASP A 98 -19.55 -2.98 2.46
CA ASP A 98 -20.02 -1.61 2.70
C ASP A 98 -19.66 -1.01 4.07
N ILE A 99 -18.50 -1.40 4.63
CA ILE A 99 -18.01 -0.91 5.93
C ILE A 99 -18.02 0.63 6.03
N MET A 100 -17.77 1.35 4.92
CA MET A 100 -17.81 2.82 4.85
C MET A 100 -19.24 3.38 4.90
N ASN A 101 -20.23 2.68 4.35
CA ASN A 101 -21.62 3.15 4.31
C ASN A 101 -22.28 3.10 5.71
N ARG A 102 -21.71 2.33 6.64
CA ARG A 102 -22.19 2.17 8.03
C ARG A 102 -21.32 2.90 9.03
N LEU A 103 -20.42 3.74 8.56
CA LEU A 103 -19.48 4.48 9.39
C LEU A 103 -20.18 5.61 10.14
N GLU A 104 -20.15 5.55 11.47
CA GLU A 104 -20.57 6.61 12.39
C GLU A 104 -19.35 7.22 13.07
N ILE A 105 -19.16 8.53 12.92
CA ILE A 105 -18.07 9.27 13.58
C ILE A 105 -18.59 9.84 14.90
N ILE A 106 -18.13 9.26 16.00
CA ILE A 106 -18.50 9.69 17.37
C ILE A 106 -17.71 10.94 17.73
N GLU A 107 -16.37 10.91 17.56
CA GLU A 107 -15.44 12.02 17.79
C GLU A 107 -14.55 12.20 16.57
N GLY A 108 -14.27 13.44 16.12
CA GLY A 108 -13.43 13.75 14.96
C GLY A 108 -14.13 14.67 13.97
N ASN A 109 -14.04 16.01 14.19
CA ASN A 109 -14.71 16.99 13.37
C ASN A 109 -14.18 17.01 11.93
N THR A 110 -12.87 16.82 11.75
CA THR A 110 -12.23 16.76 10.44
C THR A 110 -12.78 15.63 9.58
N GLN A 111 -12.95 14.42 10.16
CA GLN A 111 -13.58 13.32 9.45
C GLN A 111 -15.06 13.56 9.16
N LYS A 112 -15.80 14.17 10.10
CA LYS A 112 -17.21 14.53 9.85
C LYS A 112 -17.35 15.53 8.70
N GLU A 113 -16.45 16.50 8.62
CA GLU A 113 -16.39 17.44 7.50
C GLU A 113 -15.99 16.76 6.18
N TYR A 114 -15.00 15.86 6.21
CA TYR A 114 -14.58 15.08 5.05
C TYR A 114 -15.69 14.15 4.53
N ASN A 115 -16.51 13.58 5.42
CA ASN A 115 -17.67 12.77 5.01
C ASN A 115 -18.66 13.53 4.12
N LYS A 116 -18.73 14.85 4.20
CA LYS A 116 -19.56 15.65 3.29
C LYS A 116 -19.03 15.60 1.86
N ILE A 117 -17.69 15.59 1.70
CA ILE A 117 -17.07 15.40 0.38
C ILE A 117 -17.37 14.00 -0.17
N ILE A 118 -17.20 12.96 0.66
CA ILE A 118 -17.50 11.57 0.27
C ILE A 118 -18.97 11.45 -0.17
N ALA A 119 -19.90 12.04 0.56
CA ALA A 119 -21.33 12.01 0.21
C ALA A 119 -21.67 12.73 -1.11
N MET A 120 -20.85 13.69 -1.53
CA MET A 120 -21.03 14.39 -2.80
C MET A 120 -20.40 13.65 -4.01
N GLN A 121 -19.46 12.74 -3.80
CA GLN A 121 -18.75 12.04 -4.90
C GLN A 121 -19.70 11.33 -5.87
N PRO A 122 -20.67 10.49 -5.44
CA PRO A 122 -21.58 9.82 -6.38
C PRO A 122 -22.41 10.80 -7.20
N LEU A 123 -22.84 11.92 -6.59
CA LEU A 123 -23.60 12.96 -7.30
C LEU A 123 -22.74 13.64 -8.36
N ASN A 124 -21.49 13.94 -8.05
CA ASN A 124 -20.54 14.54 -8.98
C ASN A 124 -20.19 13.57 -10.13
N GLU A 125 -20.06 12.28 -9.84
CA GLU A 125 -19.83 11.25 -10.86
C GLU A 125 -21.02 11.16 -11.83
N VAL A 126 -22.24 11.11 -11.32
CA VAL A 126 -23.46 11.12 -12.16
C VAL A 126 -23.51 12.37 -13.02
N GLN A 127 -23.25 13.55 -12.43
CA GLN A 127 -23.24 14.82 -13.15
C GLN A 127 -22.19 14.86 -14.27
N ASN A 128 -20.99 14.33 -14.02
CA ASN A 128 -19.85 14.49 -14.92
C ASN A 128 -19.75 13.36 -15.96
N GLN A 129 -20.22 12.17 -15.64
CA GLN A 129 -20.07 11.00 -16.50
C GLN A 129 -21.40 10.53 -17.13
N VAL A 130 -22.50 10.56 -16.38
CA VAL A 130 -23.78 10.01 -16.82
C VAL A 130 -24.64 11.04 -17.54
N PHE A 131 -24.81 12.22 -16.97
CA PHE A 131 -25.65 13.27 -17.55
C PHE A 131 -25.23 13.68 -18.96
N PRO A 132 -23.95 13.93 -19.28
CA PRO A 132 -23.55 14.29 -20.65
C PRO A 132 -23.94 13.23 -21.69
N TYR A 133 -23.84 11.94 -21.33
CA TYR A 133 -24.22 10.84 -22.21
C TYR A 133 -25.74 10.79 -22.39
N LEU A 134 -26.51 10.86 -21.31
CA LEU A 134 -27.99 10.84 -21.38
C LEU A 134 -28.55 12.05 -22.13
N MET A 135 -27.98 13.25 -21.94
CA MET A 135 -28.42 14.48 -22.61
C MET A 135 -28.26 14.43 -24.14
N GLN A 136 -27.38 13.55 -24.67
CA GLN A 136 -27.29 13.31 -26.12
C GLN A 136 -28.47 12.47 -26.67
N MET A 137 -29.15 11.72 -25.80
CA MET A 137 -30.22 10.80 -26.18
C MET A 137 -31.63 11.45 -26.10
N TYR A 138 -31.76 12.54 -25.36
CA TYR A 138 -33.07 13.21 -25.12
C TYR A 138 -33.05 14.61 -25.69
N LYS A 139 -34.23 15.10 -26.11
CA LYS A 139 -34.38 16.48 -26.59
C LYS A 139 -34.46 17.45 -25.40
N PRO A 140 -34.01 18.69 -25.57
CA PRO A 140 -34.13 19.70 -24.53
C PRO A 140 -35.58 19.97 -24.06
N THR A 141 -36.57 19.62 -24.85
CA THR A 141 -38.00 19.73 -24.51
C THR A 141 -38.54 18.58 -23.68
N ASP A 142 -37.81 17.49 -23.57
CA ASP A 142 -38.27 16.30 -22.86
C ASP A 142 -38.20 16.54 -21.33
N GLU A 143 -39.21 16.08 -20.60
CA GLU A 143 -39.31 16.25 -19.15
C GLU A 143 -38.08 15.68 -18.43
N PHE A 144 -37.59 14.53 -18.89
CA PHE A 144 -36.39 13.92 -18.30
C PHE A 144 -35.14 14.78 -18.51
N TYR A 145 -34.96 15.38 -19.69
CA TYR A 145 -33.86 16.32 -19.93
C TYR A 145 -33.94 17.53 -18.97
N GLN A 146 -35.14 18.11 -18.83
CA GLN A 146 -35.33 19.23 -17.89
C GLN A 146 -35.12 18.82 -16.43
N ALA A 147 -35.47 17.60 -16.05
CA ALA A 147 -35.18 17.07 -14.71
C ALA A 147 -33.66 16.94 -14.46
N MET A 148 -32.89 16.45 -15.45
CA MET A 148 -31.41 16.39 -15.37
C MET A 148 -30.78 17.78 -15.21
N ILE A 149 -31.24 18.79 -15.97
CA ILE A 149 -30.78 20.18 -15.83
C ILE A 149 -31.08 20.72 -14.43
N LYS A 150 -32.28 20.46 -13.91
CA LYS A 150 -32.65 20.87 -12.55
C LYS A 150 -31.75 20.21 -11.50
N GLU A 151 -31.46 18.93 -11.63
CA GLU A 151 -30.60 18.20 -10.71
C GLU A 151 -29.14 18.66 -10.84
N GLN A 152 -28.64 18.90 -12.03
CA GLN A 152 -27.31 19.46 -12.27
C GLN A 152 -27.15 20.83 -11.58
N ASN A 153 -28.17 21.69 -11.69
CA ASN A 153 -28.15 22.98 -11.01
C ASN A 153 -28.15 22.82 -9.48
N ARG A 154 -28.92 21.86 -8.94
CA ARG A 154 -28.93 21.55 -7.50
C ARG A 154 -27.57 21.09 -7.01
N ILE A 155 -26.91 20.16 -7.74
CA ILE A 155 -25.57 19.68 -7.43
C ILE A 155 -24.54 20.83 -7.48
N ASN A 156 -24.61 21.68 -8.50
CA ASN A 156 -23.73 22.86 -8.64
C ASN A 156 -23.87 23.84 -7.47
N VAL A 157 -25.09 24.09 -6.99
CA VAL A 157 -25.34 24.93 -5.81
C VAL A 157 -24.73 24.27 -4.56
N LEU A 158 -24.95 22.97 -4.34
CA LEU A 158 -24.38 22.24 -3.20
C LEU A 158 -22.84 22.30 -3.22
N ASN A 159 -22.21 22.12 -4.37
CA ASN A 159 -20.76 22.23 -4.51
C ASN A 159 -20.24 23.65 -4.24
N LYS A 160 -20.96 24.66 -4.72
CA LYS A 160 -20.58 26.09 -4.57
C LYS A 160 -20.70 26.55 -3.11
N ASP A 161 -21.77 26.13 -2.43
CA ASP A 161 -22.06 26.53 -1.06
C ASP A 161 -21.24 25.74 -0.03
N ALA A 162 -20.67 24.61 -0.42
CA ALA A 162 -19.82 23.79 0.43
C ALA A 162 -18.52 24.56 0.75
N LYS A 163 -18.29 24.81 2.03
CA LYS A 163 -17.05 25.41 2.53
C LYS A 163 -16.36 24.38 3.41
N TYR A 164 -15.09 24.22 3.15
CA TYR A 164 -14.22 23.33 3.92
C TYR A 164 -13.07 24.14 4.49
N SER A 165 -12.44 23.64 5.53
CA SER A 165 -11.35 24.34 6.20
C SER A 165 -10.14 23.46 6.41
N GLY A 166 -8.99 24.10 6.56
CA GLY A 166 -7.75 23.44 6.96
C GLY A 166 -7.40 22.22 6.12
N LEU A 167 -7.25 21.06 6.76
CA LEU A 167 -6.84 19.81 6.12
C LEU A 167 -7.89 19.29 5.11
N VAL A 168 -9.18 19.49 5.38
CA VAL A 168 -10.25 19.00 4.50
C VAL A 168 -10.23 19.71 3.16
N GLU A 169 -10.09 21.05 3.16
CA GLU A 169 -9.95 21.83 1.92
C GLU A 169 -8.68 21.44 1.15
N TYR A 170 -7.58 21.23 1.87
CA TYR A 170 -6.32 20.76 1.28
C TYR A 170 -6.48 19.41 0.57
N ILE A 171 -7.04 18.40 1.24
CA ILE A 171 -7.29 17.09 0.66
C ILE A 171 -8.25 17.16 -0.54
N LYS A 172 -9.30 18.00 -0.44
CA LYS A 172 -10.21 18.25 -1.57
C LYS A 172 -9.47 18.80 -2.78
N THR A 173 -8.64 19.81 -2.57
CA THR A 173 -7.84 20.42 -3.65
C THR A 173 -6.95 19.40 -4.35
N LEU A 174 -6.24 18.57 -3.59
CA LEU A 174 -5.40 17.50 -4.16
C LEU A 174 -6.22 16.47 -4.94
N ASN A 175 -7.39 16.07 -4.42
CA ASN A 175 -8.28 15.15 -5.14
C ASN A 175 -8.81 15.75 -6.45
N ASP A 176 -9.21 17.01 -6.43
CA ASP A 176 -9.69 17.72 -7.63
C ASP A 176 -8.58 17.79 -8.69
N LEU A 177 -7.35 18.10 -8.29
CA LEU A 177 -6.19 18.13 -9.20
C LEU A 177 -5.89 16.73 -9.76
N LYS A 178 -5.94 15.70 -8.91
CA LYS A 178 -5.78 14.30 -9.34
C LYS A 178 -6.80 13.95 -10.40
N GLN A 179 -8.09 14.22 -10.17
CA GLN A 179 -9.17 13.92 -11.11
C GLN A 179 -9.01 14.70 -12.41
N ALA A 180 -8.69 15.99 -12.36
CA ALA A 180 -8.46 16.80 -13.54
C ALA A 180 -7.29 16.26 -14.40
N ALA A 181 -6.22 15.83 -13.79
CA ALA A 181 -5.06 15.28 -14.49
C ALA A 181 -5.23 13.82 -14.96
N GLN A 182 -6.13 13.04 -14.36
CA GLN A 182 -6.32 11.61 -14.71
C GLN A 182 -6.76 11.38 -16.16
N SER A 183 -7.37 12.38 -16.80
CA SER A 183 -7.65 12.34 -18.24
C SER A 183 -6.39 12.23 -19.10
N GLY A 184 -5.21 12.51 -18.53
CA GLY A 184 -3.92 12.58 -19.22
C GLY A 184 -3.79 13.77 -20.18
N LYS A 185 -4.69 14.76 -20.13
CA LYS A 185 -4.74 15.87 -21.09
C LYS A 185 -4.68 17.26 -20.45
N ASP A 186 -4.95 17.35 -19.15
CA ASP A 186 -4.97 18.64 -18.45
C ASP A 186 -3.57 19.03 -17.95
N THR A 187 -2.83 19.75 -18.78
CA THR A 187 -1.49 20.24 -18.45
C THR A 187 -1.53 21.30 -17.34
N GLN A 188 -2.61 22.07 -17.20
CA GLN A 188 -2.72 23.08 -16.13
C GLN A 188 -2.88 22.41 -14.76
N ALA A 189 -3.63 21.33 -14.68
CA ALA A 189 -3.71 20.53 -13.45
C ALA A 189 -2.33 19.94 -13.08
N VAL A 190 -1.57 19.49 -14.07
CA VAL A 190 -0.21 18.97 -13.87
C VAL A 190 0.74 20.03 -13.33
N ASP A 191 0.70 21.26 -13.86
CA ASP A 191 1.54 22.36 -13.38
C ASP A 191 1.23 22.71 -11.92
N LYS A 192 -0.05 22.66 -11.54
CA LYS A 192 -0.47 22.84 -10.13
C LYS A 192 0.00 21.67 -9.25
N ILE A 193 -0.07 20.43 -9.72
CA ILE A 193 0.48 19.27 -9.01
C ILE A 193 1.97 19.49 -8.73
N VAL A 194 2.73 19.92 -9.74
CA VAL A 194 4.16 20.24 -9.57
C VAL A 194 4.36 21.36 -8.54
N THR A 195 3.49 22.36 -8.52
CA THR A 195 3.54 23.44 -7.52
C THR A 195 3.40 22.89 -6.10
N HIS A 196 2.48 21.93 -5.88
CA HIS A 196 2.35 21.24 -4.60
C HIS A 196 3.60 20.41 -4.26
N PHE A 197 4.17 19.69 -5.21
CA PHE A 197 5.42 18.97 -4.97
C PHE A 197 6.60 19.86 -4.58
N VAL A 198 6.63 21.10 -5.01
CA VAL A 198 7.72 22.03 -4.71
C VAL A 198 7.50 22.77 -3.38
N ASN A 199 6.25 23.17 -3.09
CA ASN A 199 5.98 24.18 -2.06
C ASN A 199 5.30 23.65 -0.80
N ASP A 200 4.68 22.47 -0.83
CA ASP A 200 3.94 21.96 0.33
C ASP A 200 4.86 21.44 1.44
N ASP A 201 4.32 21.40 2.64
CA ASP A 201 4.91 20.73 3.78
C ASP A 201 4.64 19.20 3.77
N ASP A 202 4.96 18.52 4.85
CA ASP A 202 4.84 17.04 4.97
C ASP A 202 3.38 16.53 4.91
N ARG A 203 2.38 17.42 4.94
CA ARG A 203 0.97 17.03 4.75
C ARG A 203 0.73 16.38 3.39
N LEU A 204 1.55 16.71 2.39
CA LEU A 204 1.45 16.08 1.08
C LEU A 204 1.75 14.58 1.15
N GLU A 205 2.81 14.19 1.84
CA GLU A 205 3.18 12.79 2.04
C GLU A 205 2.21 12.05 2.95
N GLN A 206 1.57 12.78 3.88
CA GLN A 206 0.57 12.22 4.82
C GLN A 206 -0.85 12.18 4.23
N SER A 207 -1.07 12.84 3.09
CA SER A 207 -2.38 12.97 2.44
C SER A 207 -2.96 11.66 1.91
N GLY A 208 -2.12 10.63 1.73
CA GLY A 208 -2.50 9.40 1.02
C GLY A 208 -2.69 9.58 -0.49
N LEU A 209 -2.47 10.79 -1.02
CA LEU A 209 -2.66 11.14 -2.43
C LEU A 209 -1.34 11.35 -3.18
N PHE A 210 -0.23 11.38 -2.49
CA PHE A 210 1.08 11.66 -3.09
C PHE A 210 1.39 10.75 -4.29
N ASN A 211 1.27 9.44 -4.11
CA ASN A 211 1.55 8.47 -5.17
C ASN A 211 0.59 8.61 -6.36
N ASP A 212 -0.68 8.90 -6.08
CA ASP A 212 -1.69 9.13 -7.11
C ASP A 212 -1.39 10.40 -7.93
N LEU A 213 -0.88 11.46 -7.28
CA LEU A 213 -0.48 12.69 -7.95
C LEU A 213 0.78 12.49 -8.80
N VAL A 214 1.76 11.71 -8.33
CA VAL A 214 2.92 11.31 -9.14
C VAL A 214 2.47 10.51 -10.36
N PHE A 215 1.56 9.56 -10.18
CA PHE A 215 0.99 8.78 -11.28
C PHE A 215 0.24 9.68 -12.28
N ALA A 216 -0.61 10.58 -11.81
CA ALA A 216 -1.36 11.51 -12.66
C ALA A 216 -0.41 12.43 -13.47
N TYR A 217 0.65 12.92 -12.83
CA TYR A 217 1.69 13.69 -13.51
C TYR A 217 2.32 12.91 -14.67
N VAL A 218 2.81 11.69 -14.38
CA VAL A 218 3.46 10.86 -15.41
C VAL A 218 2.50 10.50 -16.53
N ASN A 219 1.27 10.08 -16.20
CA ASN A 219 0.26 9.72 -17.20
C ASN A 219 -0.03 10.88 -18.17
N THR A 220 -0.15 12.10 -17.66
CA THR A 220 -0.33 13.28 -18.52
C THR A 220 0.90 13.51 -19.40
N LYS A 221 2.12 13.43 -18.85
CA LYS A 221 3.35 13.59 -19.63
C LYS A 221 3.49 12.53 -20.72
N LEU A 222 3.10 11.29 -20.47
CA LEU A 222 3.07 10.23 -21.48
C LEU A 222 2.07 10.52 -22.60
N SER A 223 0.88 11.03 -22.25
CA SER A 223 -0.20 11.29 -23.20
C SER A 223 0.05 12.54 -24.05
N THR A 224 0.76 13.55 -23.52
CA THR A 224 1.04 14.82 -24.20
C THR A 224 2.45 14.94 -24.77
N GLY A 225 3.37 14.06 -24.33
CA GLY A 225 4.77 14.05 -24.77
C GLY A 225 4.94 13.63 -26.22
N GLN A 226 5.94 14.21 -26.91
CA GLN A 226 6.25 13.90 -28.30
C GLN A 226 7.04 12.56 -28.42
N GLY A 227 6.93 11.91 -29.58
CA GLY A 227 7.61 10.66 -29.90
C GLY A 227 6.78 9.41 -29.51
N ASP A 228 7.17 8.25 -29.99
CA ASP A 228 6.47 6.98 -29.82
C ASP A 228 7.09 6.10 -28.72
N ASN A 229 8.33 6.37 -28.29
CA ASN A 229 9.04 5.60 -27.29
C ASN A 229 8.57 5.98 -25.87
N VAL A 230 7.82 5.08 -25.24
CA VAL A 230 7.26 5.27 -23.89
C VAL A 230 8.37 5.41 -22.84
N GLU A 231 9.46 4.63 -22.95
CA GLU A 231 10.57 4.69 -21.98
C GLU A 231 11.30 6.04 -22.02
N GLU A 232 11.51 6.59 -23.23
CA GLU A 232 12.09 7.94 -23.37
C GLU A 232 11.19 9.03 -22.78
N LYS A 233 9.86 8.93 -22.97
CA LYS A 233 8.90 9.84 -22.35
C LYS A 233 8.90 9.74 -20.83
N LEU A 234 8.96 8.52 -20.28
CA LEU A 234 9.08 8.29 -18.84
C LEU A 234 10.35 8.92 -18.27
N ILE A 235 11.46 8.75 -18.95
CA ILE A 235 12.76 9.35 -18.58
C ILE A 235 12.66 10.88 -18.62
N ALA A 236 12.14 11.46 -19.69
CA ALA A 236 12.00 12.91 -19.83
C ALA A 236 11.10 13.51 -18.73
N ALA A 237 9.94 12.90 -18.47
CA ALA A 237 9.03 13.33 -17.40
C ALA A 237 9.68 13.23 -16.02
N THR A 238 10.44 12.15 -15.77
CA THR A 238 11.15 11.95 -14.50
C THR A 238 12.29 12.96 -14.32
N ASP A 239 13.08 13.22 -15.35
CA ASP A 239 14.14 14.21 -15.29
C ASP A 239 13.58 15.62 -15.07
N GLU A 240 12.44 15.96 -15.71
CA GLU A 240 11.76 17.26 -15.53
C GLU A 240 11.31 17.44 -14.08
N ILE A 241 10.62 16.46 -13.49
CA ILE A 241 10.10 16.61 -12.12
C ILE A 241 11.24 16.63 -11.10
N LEU A 242 12.26 15.80 -11.27
CA LEU A 242 13.42 15.77 -10.38
C LEU A 242 14.28 17.04 -10.49
N ALA A 243 14.28 17.73 -11.62
CA ALA A 243 14.93 19.04 -11.76
C ALA A 243 14.19 20.13 -10.96
N LYS A 244 12.86 20.02 -10.79
CA LYS A 244 12.04 20.97 -10.04
C LYS A 244 12.01 20.69 -8.53
N THR A 245 12.09 19.40 -8.12
CA THR A 245 11.94 18.98 -6.72
C THR A 245 13.26 18.63 -6.05
N ASP A 246 14.36 18.58 -6.79
CA ASP A 246 15.70 18.23 -6.36
C ASP A 246 15.79 16.85 -5.69
N ILE A 247 16.44 15.90 -6.38
CA ILE A 247 16.66 14.52 -5.90
C ILE A 247 17.48 14.44 -4.59
N THR A 248 18.17 15.52 -4.22
CA THR A 248 18.91 15.56 -2.95
C THR A 248 18.00 15.82 -1.75
N THR A 249 16.75 16.24 -1.99
CA THR A 249 15.73 16.45 -0.96
C THR A 249 14.94 15.18 -0.67
N PRO A 250 14.37 15.05 0.53
CA PRO A 250 13.47 13.93 0.84
C PRO A 250 12.29 13.83 -0.14
N ARG A 251 11.69 14.95 -0.55
CA ARG A 251 10.57 15.01 -1.49
C ARG A 251 10.96 14.49 -2.87
N GLY A 252 12.06 14.94 -3.44
CA GLY A 252 12.57 14.45 -4.73
C GLY A 252 12.88 12.96 -4.68
N GLN A 253 13.41 12.48 -3.55
CA GLN A 253 13.65 11.05 -3.32
C GLN A 253 12.36 10.25 -3.19
N ASN A 254 11.31 10.78 -2.55
CA ASN A 254 10.01 10.13 -2.47
C ASN A 254 9.34 10.02 -3.86
N ILE A 255 9.42 11.07 -4.68
CA ILE A 255 8.95 11.03 -6.08
C ILE A 255 9.67 9.93 -6.86
N LEU A 256 11.00 9.89 -6.81
CA LEU A 256 11.75 8.85 -7.51
C LEU A 256 11.45 7.46 -6.96
N SER A 257 11.29 7.31 -5.65
CA SER A 257 10.87 6.06 -5.01
C SER A 257 9.53 5.57 -5.55
N THR A 258 8.54 6.48 -5.66
CA THR A 258 7.23 6.18 -6.24
C THR A 258 7.36 5.76 -7.70
N LEU A 259 8.13 6.47 -8.50
CA LEU A 259 8.36 6.17 -9.92
C LEU A 259 9.02 4.79 -10.12
N LEU A 260 10.05 4.47 -9.33
CA LEU A 260 10.69 3.15 -9.36
C LEU A 260 9.73 2.02 -8.93
N ASN A 261 8.69 2.34 -8.17
CA ASN A 261 7.68 1.37 -7.75
C ASN A 261 6.57 1.14 -8.79
N ILE A 262 6.13 2.20 -9.49
CA ILE A 262 5.00 2.11 -10.43
C ILE A 262 5.40 1.75 -11.85
N VAL A 263 6.65 1.98 -12.23
CA VAL A 263 7.18 1.65 -13.57
C VAL A 263 7.64 0.20 -13.60
N PRO A 264 7.03 -0.67 -14.45
CA PRO A 264 7.40 -2.08 -14.53
C PRO A 264 8.85 -2.27 -14.98
N LYS A 265 9.65 -2.97 -14.15
CA LYS A 265 11.09 -3.16 -14.37
C LYS A 265 11.39 -4.03 -15.58
N ASP A 266 10.60 -5.07 -15.80
CA ASP A 266 10.73 -6.01 -16.92
C ASP A 266 10.48 -5.36 -18.28
N GLN A 267 9.62 -4.33 -18.31
CA GLN A 267 9.28 -3.59 -19.54
C GLN A 267 10.21 -2.38 -19.80
N TYR A 268 10.71 -1.75 -18.72
CA TYR A 268 11.46 -0.49 -18.77
C TYR A 268 12.80 -0.59 -18.02
N ALA A 269 13.62 -1.55 -18.43
CA ALA A 269 14.90 -1.84 -17.78
C ALA A 269 15.91 -0.66 -17.89
N GLY A 270 15.88 0.09 -18.98
CA GLY A 270 16.72 1.28 -19.18
C GLY A 270 16.38 2.40 -18.21
N PHE A 271 15.08 2.63 -17.96
CA PHE A 271 14.60 3.55 -16.93
C PHE A 271 15.15 3.18 -15.56
N HIS A 272 14.96 1.94 -15.12
CA HIS A 272 15.43 1.48 -13.81
C HIS A 272 16.94 1.59 -13.68
N LYS A 273 17.69 1.14 -14.70
CA LYS A 273 19.16 1.25 -14.72
C LYS A 273 19.62 2.70 -14.55
N LYS A 274 19.06 3.63 -15.34
CA LYS A 274 19.41 5.06 -15.27
C LYS A 274 19.26 5.63 -13.87
N TYR A 275 18.12 5.39 -13.21
CA TYR A 275 17.83 6.01 -11.91
C TYR A 275 18.50 5.29 -10.75
N VAL A 276 18.73 3.98 -10.83
CA VAL A 276 19.60 3.26 -9.89
C VAL A 276 21.03 3.81 -9.96
N ASP A 277 21.59 3.94 -11.14
CA ASP A 277 22.95 4.51 -11.33
C ASP A 277 23.01 5.96 -10.81
N LYS A 278 21.97 6.77 -11.06
CA LYS A 278 21.87 8.15 -10.55
C LYS A 278 21.86 8.19 -9.01
N VAL A 279 21.07 7.32 -8.35
CA VAL A 279 21.01 7.25 -6.87
C VAL A 279 22.32 6.78 -6.28
N ASN A 280 22.98 5.79 -6.89
CA ASN A 280 24.29 5.30 -6.44
C ASN A 280 25.40 6.38 -6.53
N GLY A 281 25.23 7.38 -7.38
CA GLY A 281 26.13 8.52 -7.51
C GLY A 281 25.85 9.68 -6.55
N LEU A 282 24.75 9.62 -5.75
CA LEU A 282 24.43 10.68 -4.81
C LEU A 282 25.36 10.67 -3.59
N THR A 283 25.76 11.85 -3.15
CA THR A 283 26.58 12.05 -1.94
C THR A 283 25.75 12.47 -0.72
N CYS A 284 24.47 12.79 -0.91
CA CYS A 284 23.53 13.12 0.17
C CYS A 284 23.03 11.87 0.88
N LYS A 285 22.40 12.06 2.05
CA LYS A 285 21.71 10.98 2.75
C LYS A 285 20.53 10.49 1.89
N ILE A 286 20.51 9.20 1.61
CA ILE A 286 19.41 8.55 0.91
C ILE A 286 18.34 8.15 1.92
N THR A 287 17.07 8.46 1.62
CA THR A 287 15.93 8.02 2.44
C THR A 287 15.83 6.50 2.45
N ASP A 288 15.35 5.93 3.54
CA ASP A 288 15.21 4.47 3.67
C ASP A 288 14.28 3.91 2.60
N GLN A 289 13.24 4.66 2.23
CA GLN A 289 12.31 4.31 1.17
C GLN A 289 13.01 4.21 -0.19
N LEU A 290 13.77 5.24 -0.61
CA LEU A 290 14.49 5.19 -1.89
C LEU A 290 15.57 4.11 -1.87
N LYS A 291 16.30 3.95 -0.76
CA LYS A 291 17.28 2.88 -0.60
C LYS A 291 16.65 1.50 -0.78
N LYS A 292 15.46 1.28 -0.19
CA LYS A 292 14.67 0.08 -0.36
C LYS A 292 14.32 -0.17 -1.82
N ARG A 293 13.80 0.84 -2.55
CA ARG A 293 13.41 0.69 -3.97
C ARG A 293 14.61 0.41 -4.87
N VAL A 294 15.75 1.07 -4.66
CA VAL A 294 16.99 0.78 -5.37
C VAL A 294 17.47 -0.65 -5.06
N GLY A 295 17.43 -1.06 -3.79
CA GLY A 295 17.71 -2.44 -3.39
C GLY A 295 16.80 -3.45 -4.10
N GLN A 296 15.49 -3.20 -4.15
CA GLN A 296 14.53 -4.03 -4.89
C GLN A 296 14.81 -4.06 -6.40
N ALA A 297 15.19 -2.92 -6.99
CA ALA A 297 15.55 -2.84 -8.40
C ALA A 297 16.82 -3.64 -8.76
N THR A 298 17.72 -3.85 -7.80
CA THR A 298 18.99 -4.58 -7.97
C THR A 298 18.98 -5.99 -7.35
N SER A 299 18.09 -6.27 -6.40
CA SER A 299 17.92 -7.58 -5.77
C SER A 299 17.09 -8.53 -6.64
N MET A 300 17.05 -9.78 -6.25
CA MET A 300 16.22 -10.82 -6.85
C MET A 300 16.51 -11.10 -8.34
N GLN A 301 17.75 -10.82 -8.78
CA GLN A 301 18.21 -11.21 -10.12
C GLN A 301 18.67 -12.68 -10.13
N ILE A 302 18.52 -13.35 -11.26
CA ILE A 302 19.07 -14.70 -11.45
C ILE A 302 20.56 -14.71 -11.08
N GLY A 303 20.97 -15.64 -10.24
CA GLY A 303 22.32 -15.77 -9.71
C GLY A 303 22.61 -14.98 -8.43
N SER A 304 21.76 -14.02 -8.02
CA SER A 304 21.90 -13.36 -6.72
C SER A 304 21.39 -14.23 -5.56
N GLN A 305 21.97 -14.02 -4.39
CA GLN A 305 21.58 -14.73 -3.19
C GLN A 305 20.31 -14.11 -2.59
N VAL A 306 19.28 -14.94 -2.29
CA VAL A 306 18.07 -14.46 -1.63
C VAL A 306 18.36 -14.01 -0.20
N PRO A 307 17.59 -13.05 0.36
CA PRO A 307 17.67 -12.68 1.76
C PRO A 307 17.45 -13.90 2.68
N ASN A 308 18.15 -13.94 3.82
CA ASN A 308 17.88 -14.94 4.84
C ASN A 308 16.65 -14.56 5.65
N ILE A 309 15.61 -15.37 5.60
CA ILE A 309 14.38 -15.20 6.39
C ILE A 309 14.64 -15.75 7.79
N THR A 310 14.47 -14.90 8.82
CA THR A 310 14.45 -15.34 10.22
C THR A 310 13.02 -15.60 10.65
N PHE A 311 12.76 -16.77 11.22
CA PHE A 311 11.44 -17.15 11.72
C PHE A 311 11.31 -16.79 13.19
N ASP A 312 10.28 -16.02 13.56
CA ASP A 312 10.02 -15.64 14.97
C ASP A 312 9.83 -16.85 15.87
N LYS A 313 9.20 -17.89 15.30
CA LYS A 313 9.09 -19.20 15.94
C LYS A 313 9.75 -20.24 15.04
N PRO A 314 10.62 -21.11 15.58
CA PRO A 314 11.24 -22.17 14.76
C PRO A 314 10.21 -23.04 14.07
N ILE A 315 10.41 -23.33 12.79
CA ILE A 315 9.57 -24.24 12.02
C ILE A 315 10.30 -25.59 11.88
N ASN A 316 9.73 -26.65 12.44
CA ASN A 316 10.38 -27.98 12.47
C ASN A 316 11.86 -27.91 12.95
N GLY A 317 12.11 -27.10 13.99
CA GLY A 317 13.44 -26.90 14.57
C GLY A 317 14.38 -25.96 13.79
N LYS A 318 13.95 -25.39 12.66
CA LYS A 318 14.72 -24.41 11.86
C LYS A 318 14.39 -23.00 12.29
N LYS A 319 15.40 -22.15 12.47
CA LYS A 319 15.24 -20.74 12.89
C LYS A 319 15.26 -19.79 11.71
N SER A 320 15.78 -20.23 10.56
CA SER A 320 15.89 -19.38 9.37
C SER A 320 15.80 -20.20 8.08
N LEU A 321 15.56 -19.51 6.96
CA LEU A 321 15.61 -20.10 5.62
C LEU A 321 16.94 -20.81 5.35
N TYR A 322 18.04 -20.23 5.80
CA TYR A 322 19.38 -20.77 5.55
C TYR A 322 19.70 -22.00 6.42
N ASP A 323 18.96 -22.26 7.49
CA ASP A 323 19.08 -23.49 8.28
C ASP A 323 18.47 -24.70 7.56
N ILE A 324 17.58 -24.48 6.61
CA ILE A 324 16.97 -25.53 5.79
C ILE A 324 17.95 -25.91 4.69
N LYS A 325 18.55 -27.09 4.81
CA LYS A 325 19.53 -27.61 3.84
C LYS A 325 18.82 -28.50 2.82
N ALA A 326 19.03 -28.20 1.54
CA ALA A 326 18.50 -28.95 0.42
C ALA A 326 19.38 -28.74 -0.82
N ASN A 327 19.30 -29.61 -1.82
CA ASN A 327 19.98 -29.42 -3.11
C ASN A 327 19.47 -28.20 -3.86
N GLN A 328 18.17 -28.00 -3.79
CA GLN A 328 17.44 -26.83 -4.27
C GLN A 328 16.30 -26.52 -3.31
N LYS A 329 15.90 -25.25 -3.23
CA LYS A 329 14.70 -24.86 -2.49
C LYS A 329 13.75 -24.13 -3.42
N LEU A 330 12.45 -24.39 -3.24
CA LEU A 330 11.38 -23.61 -3.84
C LEU A 330 10.76 -22.74 -2.74
N ILE A 331 10.98 -21.44 -2.83
CA ILE A 331 10.39 -20.45 -1.91
C ILE A 331 9.08 -19.99 -2.55
N VAL A 332 7.96 -20.19 -1.87
CA VAL A 332 6.62 -19.95 -2.39
C VAL A 332 5.95 -18.85 -1.58
N PHE A 333 5.69 -17.70 -2.18
CA PHE A 333 4.85 -16.66 -1.58
C PHE A 333 3.41 -16.86 -2.02
N TRP A 334 2.52 -16.99 -1.06
CA TRP A 334 1.11 -17.33 -1.28
C TRP A 334 0.21 -16.80 -0.16
N ALA A 335 -1.10 -17.04 -0.23
CA ALA A 335 -2.02 -16.79 0.88
C ALA A 335 -3.24 -17.71 0.81
N SER A 336 -3.87 -18.00 1.96
CA SER A 336 -5.09 -18.81 2.02
C SER A 336 -6.28 -18.15 1.34
N TRP A 337 -6.33 -16.82 1.33
CA TRP A 337 -7.37 -16.01 0.69
C TRP A 337 -7.14 -15.73 -0.80
N CYS A 338 -6.03 -16.18 -1.38
CA CYS A 338 -5.66 -15.94 -2.78
C CYS A 338 -6.24 -17.04 -3.70
N PRO A 339 -7.21 -16.76 -4.59
CA PRO A 339 -7.82 -17.78 -5.44
C PRO A 339 -6.82 -18.47 -6.39
N ALA A 340 -5.90 -17.70 -7.00
CA ALA A 340 -4.86 -18.25 -7.87
C ALA A 340 -3.94 -19.20 -7.10
N CYS A 341 -3.60 -18.87 -5.84
CA CYS A 341 -2.78 -19.74 -5.00
C CYS A 341 -3.49 -21.05 -4.66
N GLN A 342 -4.79 -20.99 -4.36
CA GLN A 342 -5.58 -22.20 -4.08
C GLN A 342 -5.63 -23.14 -5.29
N GLN A 343 -5.68 -22.57 -6.51
CA GLN A 343 -5.60 -23.36 -7.75
C GLN A 343 -4.21 -23.96 -7.98
N GLU A 344 -3.15 -23.27 -7.54
CA GLU A 344 -1.76 -23.67 -7.77
C GLU A 344 -1.28 -24.74 -6.77
N ILE A 345 -1.76 -24.74 -5.52
CA ILE A 345 -1.36 -25.66 -4.45
C ILE A 345 -1.42 -27.16 -4.85
N PRO A 346 -2.46 -27.66 -5.52
CA PRO A 346 -2.50 -29.06 -5.96
C PRO A 346 -1.34 -29.44 -6.90
N TYR A 347 -0.98 -28.55 -7.83
CA TYR A 347 0.14 -28.75 -8.77
C TYR A 347 1.49 -28.70 -8.04
N ILE A 348 1.64 -27.78 -7.08
CA ILE A 348 2.84 -27.72 -6.21
C ILE A 348 2.98 -29.01 -5.39
N LYS A 349 1.88 -29.58 -4.87
CA LYS A 349 1.91 -30.88 -4.15
C LYS A 349 2.39 -32.02 -5.03
N GLU A 350 1.96 -32.07 -6.28
CA GLU A 350 2.41 -33.11 -7.21
C GLU A 350 3.90 -32.91 -7.56
N PHE A 351 4.30 -31.69 -7.91
CA PHE A 351 5.69 -31.34 -8.15
C PHE A 351 6.60 -31.70 -6.97
N TYR A 352 6.13 -31.47 -5.73
CA TYR A 352 6.92 -31.71 -4.53
C TYR A 352 7.35 -33.17 -4.34
N LYS A 353 6.56 -34.16 -4.77
CA LYS A 353 6.89 -35.56 -4.65
C LYS A 353 8.24 -35.88 -5.31
N ASP A 354 8.38 -35.49 -6.57
CA ASP A 354 9.60 -35.70 -7.34
C ASP A 354 10.74 -34.78 -6.88
N PHE A 355 10.40 -33.52 -6.56
CA PHE A 355 11.35 -32.52 -6.10
C PHE A 355 12.00 -32.96 -4.78
N LYS A 356 11.20 -33.46 -3.83
CA LYS A 356 11.68 -33.99 -2.56
C LYS A 356 12.56 -35.25 -2.74
N ALA A 357 12.16 -36.14 -3.62
CA ALA A 357 12.95 -37.36 -3.92
C ALA A 357 14.33 -37.01 -4.48
N LYS A 358 14.49 -35.87 -5.14
CA LYS A 358 15.77 -35.35 -5.67
C LYS A 358 16.55 -34.50 -4.65
N GLY A 359 16.12 -34.45 -3.39
CA GLY A 359 16.74 -33.68 -2.32
C GLY A 359 16.35 -32.22 -2.31
N GLY A 360 15.27 -31.84 -3.00
CA GLY A 360 14.68 -30.50 -2.94
C GLY A 360 13.81 -30.28 -1.71
N GLU A 361 13.53 -29.02 -1.40
CA GLU A 361 12.67 -28.64 -0.29
C GLU A 361 11.80 -27.43 -0.65
N ILE A 362 10.58 -27.34 -0.10
CA ILE A 362 9.72 -26.18 -0.25
C ILE A 362 9.65 -25.40 1.06
N VAL A 363 9.74 -24.07 0.95
CA VAL A 363 9.55 -23.13 2.05
C VAL A 363 8.47 -22.14 1.60
N ALA A 364 7.26 -22.32 2.13
CA ALA A 364 6.11 -21.48 1.80
C ALA A 364 5.94 -20.37 2.82
N ILE A 365 5.96 -19.13 2.33
CA ILE A 365 5.76 -17.91 3.10
C ILE A 365 4.36 -17.41 2.79
N SER A 366 3.50 -17.46 3.78
CA SER A 366 2.12 -17.02 3.63
C SER A 366 1.95 -15.55 3.99
N LEU A 367 1.22 -14.82 3.15
CA LEU A 367 0.76 -13.45 3.39
C LEU A 367 -0.59 -13.41 4.10
N ASP A 368 -0.90 -14.44 4.89
CA ASP A 368 -2.06 -14.40 5.77
C ASP A 368 -1.80 -13.48 6.96
N PHE A 369 -2.88 -12.95 7.52
CA PHE A 369 -2.82 -12.29 8.81
C PHE A 369 -3.89 -12.78 9.83
N ASP A 370 -4.64 -13.81 9.45
CA ASP A 370 -5.45 -14.60 10.37
C ASP A 370 -4.75 -15.94 10.63
N GLU A 371 -4.37 -16.15 11.88
CA GLU A 371 -3.62 -17.35 12.29
C GLU A 371 -4.44 -18.64 12.12
N THR A 372 -5.77 -18.55 12.28
CA THR A 372 -6.66 -19.71 12.14
C THR A 372 -6.77 -20.10 10.66
N ALA A 373 -7.02 -19.13 9.77
CA ALA A 373 -7.08 -19.36 8.33
C ALA A 373 -5.75 -19.96 7.81
N PHE A 374 -4.61 -19.42 8.25
CA PHE A 374 -3.30 -19.97 7.92
C PHE A 374 -3.14 -21.43 8.37
N LYS A 375 -3.46 -21.74 9.63
CA LYS A 375 -3.36 -23.10 10.18
C LYS A 375 -4.25 -24.08 9.42
N ASP A 376 -5.49 -23.70 9.14
CA ASP A 376 -6.43 -24.54 8.39
C ASP A 376 -5.96 -24.81 6.97
N ALA A 377 -5.42 -23.81 6.29
CA ALA A 377 -4.92 -23.94 4.93
C ALA A 377 -3.60 -24.73 4.83
N THR A 378 -2.79 -24.77 5.90
CA THR A 378 -1.48 -25.43 5.90
C THR A 378 -1.45 -26.83 6.52
N LYS A 379 -2.53 -27.27 7.18
CA LYS A 379 -2.57 -28.54 7.93
C LYS A 379 -2.15 -29.77 7.11
N ASP A 380 -2.45 -29.79 5.79
CA ASP A 380 -2.18 -30.89 4.88
C ASP A 380 -1.03 -30.57 3.90
N LEU A 381 -0.23 -29.53 4.16
CA LEU A 381 0.92 -29.16 3.34
C LEU A 381 2.22 -29.78 3.92
N PRO A 382 2.92 -30.65 3.16
CA PRO A 382 4.01 -31.48 3.70
C PRO A 382 5.37 -30.78 3.79
N TRP A 383 5.43 -29.48 3.56
CA TRP A 383 6.66 -28.67 3.54
C TRP A 383 6.70 -27.64 4.66
N TYR A 384 7.76 -26.80 4.69
CA TYR A 384 7.88 -25.72 5.67
C TYR A 384 6.89 -24.60 5.36
N ASN A 385 6.02 -24.26 6.32
CA ASN A 385 5.04 -23.19 6.18
C ASN A 385 5.30 -22.13 7.25
N TYR A 386 5.35 -20.86 6.85
CA TYR A 386 5.56 -19.72 7.72
C TYR A 386 4.64 -18.56 7.36
N THR A 387 4.26 -17.78 8.35
CA THR A 387 3.63 -16.47 8.20
C THR A 387 4.05 -15.58 9.36
N ASP A 388 4.28 -14.31 9.09
CA ASP A 388 4.45 -13.24 10.09
C ASP A 388 3.13 -12.56 10.45
N LEU A 389 2.03 -12.96 9.83
CA LEU A 389 0.68 -12.42 9.99
C LEU A 389 0.58 -10.92 9.65
N LEU A 390 1.39 -10.42 8.73
CA LEU A 390 1.45 -9.02 8.34
C LEU A 390 0.90 -8.75 6.93
N ARG A 391 0.44 -9.77 6.21
CA ARG A 391 -0.10 -9.63 4.85
C ARG A 391 0.93 -8.97 3.92
N TRP A 392 0.52 -7.94 3.19
CA TRP A 392 1.41 -7.16 2.32
C TRP A 392 2.38 -6.24 3.07
N ASP A 393 2.21 -6.08 4.40
CA ASP A 393 3.19 -5.39 5.27
C ASP A 393 4.32 -6.31 5.75
N SER A 394 4.36 -7.56 5.28
CA SER A 394 5.41 -8.52 5.59
C SER A 394 6.78 -7.99 5.15
N PRO A 395 7.72 -7.77 6.08
CA PRO A 395 9.10 -7.42 5.72
C PRO A 395 9.76 -8.49 4.85
N ILE A 396 9.29 -9.75 4.93
CA ILE A 396 9.81 -10.84 4.13
C ILE A 396 9.36 -10.69 2.68
N ALA A 397 8.07 -10.46 2.44
CA ALA A 397 7.56 -10.19 1.10
C ALA A 397 8.25 -8.99 0.47
N GLU A 398 8.48 -7.95 1.27
CA GLU A 398 9.20 -6.76 0.87
C GLU A 398 10.65 -7.06 0.47
N GLN A 399 11.41 -7.78 1.29
CA GLN A 399 12.82 -8.15 1.02
C GLN A 399 12.95 -8.98 -0.27
N PHE A 400 11.95 -9.78 -0.59
CA PHE A 400 11.88 -10.58 -1.82
C PHE A 400 11.22 -9.82 -2.99
N SER A 401 10.88 -8.54 -2.82
CA SER A 401 10.22 -7.73 -3.86
C SER A 401 8.92 -8.33 -4.39
N VAL A 402 8.19 -9.09 -3.55
CA VAL A 402 6.95 -9.76 -3.94
C VAL A 402 5.82 -8.75 -3.98
N SER A 403 5.20 -8.59 -5.15
CA SER A 403 4.06 -7.67 -5.40
C SER A 403 2.75 -8.39 -5.72
N SER A 404 2.82 -9.70 -5.99
CA SER A 404 1.66 -10.54 -6.30
C SER A 404 1.82 -11.94 -5.72
N THR A 405 0.71 -12.67 -5.60
CA THR A 405 0.71 -14.08 -5.22
C THR A 405 -0.11 -14.91 -6.22
N PRO A 406 0.35 -16.12 -6.56
CA PRO A 406 1.59 -16.75 -6.11
C PRO A 406 2.84 -16.17 -6.80
N THR A 407 3.97 -16.14 -6.07
CA THR A 407 5.32 -15.90 -6.62
C THR A 407 6.25 -16.96 -6.09
N LEU A 408 7.02 -17.60 -6.96
CA LEU A 408 7.86 -18.75 -6.65
C LEU A 408 9.30 -18.47 -7.06
N PHE A 409 10.25 -18.67 -6.14
CA PHE A 409 11.69 -18.58 -6.40
C PHE A 409 12.32 -19.95 -6.27
N LEU A 410 12.85 -20.49 -7.38
CA LEU A 410 13.72 -21.66 -7.33
C LEU A 410 15.13 -21.16 -7.02
N VAL A 411 15.74 -21.70 -5.95
CA VAL A 411 17.11 -21.37 -5.56
C VAL A 411 17.97 -22.64 -5.45
N ASP A 412 19.27 -22.47 -5.66
CA ASP A 412 20.26 -23.56 -5.50
C ASP A 412 20.59 -23.84 -4.02
N LYS A 413 21.52 -24.77 -3.79
CA LYS A 413 22.00 -25.13 -2.44
C LYS A 413 22.64 -23.98 -1.67
N ASP A 414 23.17 -22.98 -2.39
CA ASP A 414 23.81 -21.79 -1.85
C ASP A 414 22.84 -20.60 -1.71
N ASN A 415 21.54 -20.84 -1.91
CA ASN A 415 20.43 -19.86 -1.90
C ASN A 415 20.53 -18.80 -3.00
N LYS A 416 21.14 -19.12 -4.13
CA LYS A 416 21.15 -18.24 -5.31
C LYS A 416 19.95 -18.53 -6.20
N ILE A 417 19.34 -17.49 -6.72
CA ILE A 417 18.15 -17.57 -7.59
C ILE A 417 18.54 -18.25 -8.91
N ILE A 418 17.85 -19.35 -9.19
CA ILE A 418 17.91 -20.03 -10.49
C ILE A 418 16.81 -19.48 -11.40
N LYS A 419 15.59 -19.29 -10.85
CA LYS A 419 14.43 -18.84 -11.61
C LYS A 419 13.38 -18.23 -10.69
N GLU A 420 12.67 -17.23 -11.17
CA GLU A 420 11.43 -16.70 -10.62
C GLU A 420 10.29 -17.05 -11.57
N VAL A 421 9.15 -17.51 -11.04
CA VAL A 421 7.96 -17.88 -11.81
C VAL A 421 6.69 -17.58 -11.02
N HIS A 422 5.55 -17.53 -11.72
CA HIS A 422 4.24 -17.38 -11.09
C HIS A 422 3.40 -18.66 -11.12
N HIS A 423 3.80 -19.66 -11.95
CA HIS A 423 3.17 -20.96 -12.05
C HIS A 423 4.20 -22.07 -12.00
N ILE A 424 3.88 -23.14 -11.26
CA ILE A 424 4.81 -24.30 -11.13
C ILE A 424 5.10 -24.99 -12.46
N SER A 425 4.17 -24.96 -13.40
CA SER A 425 4.34 -25.51 -14.75
C SER A 425 5.51 -24.86 -15.52
N GLU A 426 5.86 -23.63 -15.20
CA GLU A 426 7.01 -22.94 -15.81
C GLU A 426 8.36 -23.54 -15.39
N LEU A 427 8.42 -24.22 -14.23
CA LEU A 427 9.60 -24.96 -13.79
C LEU A 427 9.69 -26.36 -14.47
N GLU A 428 8.55 -26.95 -14.85
CA GLU A 428 8.49 -28.25 -15.53
C GLU A 428 8.83 -28.12 -17.02
N ALA A 429 8.38 -27.04 -17.68
CA ALA A 429 8.68 -26.78 -19.08
C ALA A 429 10.20 -26.59 -19.35
N ALA A 430 10.95 -26.14 -18.37
CA ALA A 430 12.41 -25.95 -18.50
C ALA A 430 13.20 -27.28 -18.40
N LYS A 431 12.52 -28.43 -18.14
CA LYS A 431 13.14 -29.76 -18.07
C LYS A 431 13.08 -30.55 -19.39
N LYS A 432 12.41 -30.02 -20.41
CA LYS A 432 12.38 -30.55 -21.77
C LYS A 432 13.39 -29.84 -22.67
#